data_02983491bd929b8d72d3131976f923c4
#
_entry.id   02983491bd929b8d72d3131976f923c4
#
_cell.length_a   1.000
_cell.length_b   1.000
_cell.length_c   1.000
_cell.angle_alpha   90.00
_cell.angle_beta   90.00
_cell.angle_gamma   90.00
#
_symmetry.space_group_name_H-M   'P 1'
#
loop_
_entity.id
_entity.type
_entity.pdbx_description
1 polymer ?
#
loop_
_entity_poly.entity_id
_entity_poly.type
_entity_poly.pdbx_seq_one_letter_code
_entity_poly.pdbx_strand_id
1 'polypeptide(L)'
;RQSKARGMSARSLRDAALVAHIAEVHEENFGVYGIRKMWHTLRREGIDIGREQTARLMRLAGVRGKGKGKSPITTRKPKGPDLRPDLVNRKFNAPAPARLWVADITYVRTRKGFVYTAFVTDVFSRRIVGWALSDSMRTEALPLQALNQAIVSAKETTGLIHHSDHGSQYVSIVYNERLAEYGIAASTGTVGDSYDNALAENVNGSYKNELIHRRSWDSVVDVEIATFEWVNWWNEVRLHQSLGYRTPAEVESEFWETNPAQEIMEIKANA
;
A
#
# COMPACT_ATOMS: atom_id res chain seq x y z
N ARG A 1 -27.22 -50.81 3.47
CA ARG A 1 -28.11 -49.99 4.32
C ARG A 1 -27.53 -49.51 5.69
N GLN A 2 -26.20 -49.62 5.93
CA GLN A 2 -25.58 -49.20 7.21
C GLN A 2 -24.83 -47.90 7.15
N SER A 3 -24.90 -47.10 6.07
CA SER A 3 -24.09 -45.88 5.86
C SER A 3 -24.72 -44.60 6.42
N LYS A 4 -25.95 -44.62 6.92
CA LYS A 4 -26.68 -43.41 7.37
C LYS A 4 -26.51 -43.05 8.87
N ALA A 5 -25.82 -43.86 9.66
CA ALA A 5 -25.70 -43.66 11.10
C ALA A 5 -24.28 -43.25 11.56
N ARG A 6 -23.29 -43.09 10.67
CA ARG A 6 -21.99 -42.60 11.03
C ARG A 6 -22.01 -41.06 11.00
N GLY A 7 -21.81 -40.43 12.16
CA GLY A 7 -21.58 -39.01 12.28
C GLY A 7 -20.45 -38.55 11.35
N MET A 8 -20.31 -37.25 11.16
CA MET A 8 -19.25 -36.65 10.33
C MET A 8 -17.86 -37.15 10.79
N SER A 9 -17.00 -37.50 9.84
CA SER A 9 -15.62 -37.90 10.15
C SER A 9 -14.86 -36.73 10.79
N ALA A 10 -13.83 -37.03 11.60
CA ALA A 10 -12.95 -36.01 12.17
C ALA A 10 -12.38 -35.04 11.11
N ARG A 11 -12.06 -35.58 9.93
CA ARG A 11 -11.64 -34.77 8.78
C ARG A 11 -12.73 -33.81 8.30
N SER A 12 -13.98 -34.29 8.19
CA SER A 12 -15.10 -33.45 7.77
C SER A 12 -15.40 -32.34 8.77
N LEU A 13 -15.29 -32.63 10.06
CA LEU A 13 -15.48 -31.63 11.11
C LEU A 13 -14.37 -30.57 11.05
N ARG A 14 -13.11 -31.00 10.92
CA ARG A 14 -11.97 -30.08 10.73
C ARG A 14 -12.12 -29.23 9.47
N ASP A 15 -12.50 -29.83 8.34
CA ASP A 15 -12.71 -29.10 7.08
C ASP A 15 -13.84 -28.08 7.23
N ALA A 16 -14.94 -28.40 7.89
CA ALA A 16 -16.05 -27.48 8.13
C ALA A 16 -15.62 -26.26 8.97
N ALA A 17 -14.87 -26.48 10.08
CA ALA A 17 -14.33 -25.42 10.89
C ALA A 17 -13.35 -24.51 10.10
N LEU A 18 -12.47 -25.10 9.30
CA LEU A 18 -11.52 -24.34 8.48
C LEU A 18 -12.22 -23.57 7.34
N VAL A 19 -13.29 -24.07 6.78
CA VAL A 19 -14.09 -23.36 5.76
C VAL A 19 -14.70 -22.09 6.35
N ALA A 20 -15.29 -22.17 7.55
CA ALA A 20 -15.82 -21.02 8.26
C ALA A 20 -14.71 -19.98 8.55
N HIS A 21 -13.61 -20.42 9.13
CA HIS A 21 -12.47 -19.55 9.45
C HIS A 21 -11.84 -18.89 8.20
N ILE A 22 -11.69 -19.63 7.10
CA ILE A 22 -11.23 -19.09 5.82
C ILE A 22 -12.16 -17.99 5.30
N ALA A 23 -13.47 -18.12 5.49
CA ALA A 23 -14.43 -17.09 5.08
C ALA A 23 -14.26 -15.82 5.93
N GLU A 24 -14.10 -15.95 7.25
CA GLU A 24 -13.82 -14.85 8.19
C GLU A 24 -12.52 -14.14 7.83
N VAL A 25 -11.40 -14.86 7.72
CA VAL A 25 -10.10 -14.31 7.31
C VAL A 25 -10.19 -13.60 5.95
N HIS A 26 -10.96 -14.14 5.00
CA HIS A 26 -11.13 -13.52 3.71
C HIS A 26 -11.88 -12.18 3.79
N GLU A 27 -12.91 -12.09 4.63
CA GLU A 27 -13.69 -10.88 4.87
C GLU A 27 -12.85 -9.81 5.56
N GLU A 28 -12.14 -10.15 6.64
CA GLU A 28 -11.21 -9.28 7.37
C GLU A 28 -10.10 -8.71 6.45
N ASN A 29 -9.76 -9.44 5.41
CA ASN A 29 -8.78 -9.03 4.41
C ASN A 29 -9.41 -8.45 3.14
N PHE A 30 -10.47 -7.65 3.30
CA PHE A 30 -11.17 -6.95 2.22
C PHE A 30 -11.69 -7.87 1.10
N GLY A 31 -11.82 -9.17 1.35
CA GLY A 31 -12.24 -10.13 0.35
C GLY A 31 -11.29 -10.24 -0.85
N VAL A 32 -9.99 -9.98 -0.67
CA VAL A 32 -9.02 -9.92 -1.78
C VAL A 32 -7.96 -11.01 -1.75
N TYR A 33 -7.78 -11.71 -0.62
CA TYR A 33 -6.74 -12.73 -0.51
C TYR A 33 -6.98 -13.90 -1.44
N GLY A 34 -5.99 -14.19 -2.27
CA GLY A 34 -5.89 -15.44 -3.01
C GLY A 34 -5.19 -16.54 -2.20
N ILE A 35 -5.11 -17.72 -2.79
CA ILE A 35 -4.62 -18.96 -2.15
C ILE A 35 -3.30 -18.75 -1.41
N ARG A 36 -2.32 -18.04 -2.00
CA ARG A 36 -0.99 -17.86 -1.40
C ARG A 36 -1.06 -17.05 -0.11
N LYS A 37 -1.73 -15.88 -0.13
CA LYS A 37 -1.87 -15.05 1.06
C LYS A 37 -2.69 -15.76 2.13
N MET A 38 -3.82 -16.36 1.77
CA MET A 38 -4.64 -17.16 2.67
C MET A 38 -3.83 -18.27 3.34
N TRP A 39 -3.06 -19.02 2.57
CA TRP A 39 -2.19 -20.08 3.09
C TRP A 39 -1.16 -19.54 4.09
N HIS A 40 -0.50 -18.42 3.77
CA HIS A 40 0.44 -17.78 4.68
C HIS A 40 -0.22 -17.28 5.96
N THR A 41 -1.42 -16.70 5.87
CA THR A 41 -2.18 -16.24 7.04
C THR A 41 -2.50 -17.40 7.96
N LEU A 42 -3.11 -18.47 7.46
CA LEU A 42 -3.43 -19.66 8.25
C LEU A 42 -2.19 -20.30 8.91
N ARG A 43 -1.06 -20.33 8.20
CA ARG A 43 0.21 -20.82 8.76
C ARG A 43 0.74 -19.93 9.88
N ARG A 44 0.58 -18.61 9.77
CA ARG A 44 0.96 -17.64 10.82
C ARG A 44 0.09 -17.77 12.07
N GLU A 45 -1.15 -18.20 11.92
CA GLU A 45 -2.07 -18.55 13.01
C GLU A 45 -1.78 -19.92 13.63
N GLY A 46 -0.73 -20.61 13.19
CA GLY A 46 -0.33 -21.92 13.71
C GLY A 46 -1.12 -23.10 13.11
N ILE A 47 -1.95 -22.85 12.11
CA ILE A 47 -2.74 -23.90 11.46
C ILE A 47 -1.84 -24.70 10.51
N ASP A 48 -1.66 -25.99 10.79
CA ASP A 48 -0.91 -26.87 9.90
C ASP A 48 -1.78 -27.28 8.70
N ILE A 49 -1.57 -26.56 7.59
CA ILE A 49 -2.33 -26.73 6.34
C ILE A 49 -1.41 -26.57 5.13
N GLY A 50 -1.61 -27.38 4.11
CA GLY A 50 -0.92 -27.25 2.83
C GLY A 50 -1.64 -26.30 1.86
N ARG A 51 -0.91 -25.76 0.88
CA ARG A 51 -1.42 -24.82 -0.11
C ARG A 51 -2.58 -25.41 -0.93
N GLU A 52 -2.49 -26.67 -1.34
CA GLU A 52 -3.54 -27.35 -2.12
C GLU A 52 -4.80 -27.58 -1.30
N GLN A 53 -4.66 -27.92 0.00
CA GLN A 53 -5.78 -28.00 0.91
C GLN A 53 -6.45 -26.64 1.10
N THR A 54 -5.66 -25.58 1.28
CA THR A 54 -6.16 -24.20 1.35
C THR A 54 -6.96 -23.85 0.09
N ALA A 55 -6.45 -24.17 -1.10
CA ALA A 55 -7.14 -23.93 -2.36
C ALA A 55 -8.49 -24.69 -2.45
N ARG A 56 -8.53 -25.93 -1.98
CA ARG A 56 -9.75 -26.73 -1.92
C ARG A 56 -10.78 -26.14 -0.94
N LEU A 57 -10.33 -25.76 0.25
CA LEU A 57 -11.21 -25.19 1.29
C LEU A 57 -11.72 -23.79 0.91
N MET A 58 -10.91 -22.95 0.27
CA MET A 58 -11.37 -21.67 -0.29
C MET A 58 -12.48 -21.85 -1.33
N ARG A 59 -12.38 -22.89 -2.19
CA ARG A 59 -13.46 -23.21 -3.14
C ARG A 59 -14.74 -23.63 -2.43
N LEU A 60 -14.63 -24.41 -1.36
CA LEU A 60 -15.79 -24.82 -0.53
C LEU A 60 -16.40 -23.62 0.20
N ALA A 61 -15.58 -22.70 0.68
CA ALA A 61 -16.02 -21.43 1.28
C ALA A 61 -16.62 -20.45 0.25
N GLY A 62 -16.52 -20.73 -1.05
CA GLY A 62 -16.98 -19.82 -2.10
C GLY A 62 -16.14 -18.54 -2.25
N VAL A 63 -14.94 -18.51 -1.68
CA VAL A 63 -14.07 -17.33 -1.69
C VAL A 63 -12.91 -17.48 -2.68
N ARG A 64 -12.50 -16.36 -3.27
CA ARG A 64 -11.41 -16.32 -4.24
C ARG A 64 -10.64 -15.00 -4.18
N GLY A 65 -9.36 -15.03 -4.52
CA GLY A 65 -8.53 -13.83 -4.63
C GLY A 65 -9.01 -12.88 -5.72
N LYS A 66 -8.76 -11.59 -5.52
CA LYS A 66 -9.01 -10.56 -6.52
C LYS A 66 -7.79 -10.44 -7.45
N GLY A 67 -8.00 -10.63 -8.74
CA GLY A 67 -6.98 -10.36 -9.77
C GLY A 67 -6.77 -8.86 -9.98
N LYS A 68 -5.58 -8.47 -10.43
CA LYS A 68 -5.35 -7.09 -10.90
C LYS A 68 -6.22 -6.85 -12.14
N GLY A 69 -7.10 -5.86 -12.07
CA GLY A 69 -7.84 -5.38 -13.25
C GLY A 69 -6.89 -4.68 -14.24
N LYS A 70 -7.32 -4.52 -15.50
CA LYS A 70 -6.62 -3.64 -16.43
C LYS A 70 -6.86 -2.19 -15.99
N SER A 71 -5.81 -1.46 -15.68
CA SER A 71 -5.92 -0.02 -15.41
C SER A 71 -5.92 0.75 -16.74
N PRO A 72 -6.86 1.67 -16.97
CA PRO A 72 -6.76 2.59 -18.10
C PRO A 72 -5.56 3.53 -17.91
N ILE A 73 -4.84 3.81 -18.99
CA ILE A 73 -3.75 4.80 -19.01
C ILE A 73 -4.38 6.18 -18.93
N THR A 74 -4.14 6.93 -17.84
CA THR A 74 -4.77 8.22 -17.56
C THR A 74 -3.78 9.38 -17.45
N THR A 75 -2.49 9.16 -17.65
CA THR A 75 -1.45 10.19 -17.49
C THR A 75 -1.55 11.23 -18.61
N ARG A 76 -1.76 12.51 -18.26
CA ARG A 76 -1.63 13.65 -19.14
C ARG A 76 -0.23 14.23 -19.00
N LYS A 77 0.47 14.43 -20.14
CA LYS A 77 1.79 15.08 -20.15
C LYS A 77 1.70 16.49 -19.59
N PRO A 78 2.59 16.90 -18.68
CA PRO A 78 2.67 18.27 -18.20
C PRO A 78 3.10 19.22 -19.32
N LYS A 79 2.73 20.51 -19.22
CA LYS A 79 2.99 21.54 -20.24
C LYS A 79 4.29 22.32 -20.01
N GLY A 80 5.14 21.96 -19.06
CA GLY A 80 6.36 22.67 -18.73
C GLY A 80 7.55 21.75 -18.50
N PRO A 81 8.81 22.31 -18.55
CA PRO A 81 10.00 21.55 -18.21
C PRO A 81 10.02 21.24 -16.71
N ASP A 82 10.32 20.00 -16.37
CA ASP A 82 10.66 19.59 -15.03
C ASP A 82 12.19 19.55 -14.95
N LEU A 83 12.78 20.34 -14.04
CA LEU A 83 14.22 20.48 -13.89
C LEU A 83 14.78 19.57 -12.78
N ARG A 84 13.95 18.79 -12.11
CA ARG A 84 14.41 17.85 -11.08
C ARG A 84 15.20 16.71 -11.72
N PRO A 85 16.36 16.32 -11.15
CA PRO A 85 17.14 15.19 -11.67
C PRO A 85 16.46 13.85 -11.36
N ASP A 86 16.74 12.83 -12.16
CA ASP A 86 16.48 11.45 -11.78
C ASP A 86 17.60 10.93 -10.86
N LEU A 87 17.35 10.93 -9.55
CA LEU A 87 18.28 10.43 -8.54
C LEU A 87 18.14 8.92 -8.32
N VAL A 88 17.08 8.31 -8.82
CA VAL A 88 16.75 6.90 -8.56
C VAL A 88 17.32 5.97 -9.63
N ASN A 89 17.42 6.45 -10.87
CA ASN A 89 17.93 5.67 -12.00
C ASN A 89 17.26 4.29 -12.12
N ARG A 90 15.94 4.22 -11.94
CA ARG A 90 15.13 2.98 -11.94
C ARG A 90 15.48 1.96 -10.84
N LYS A 91 16.32 2.33 -9.87
CA LYS A 91 16.70 1.46 -8.75
C LYS A 91 15.77 1.71 -7.56
N PHE A 92 14.55 1.20 -7.61
CA PHE A 92 13.59 1.29 -6.51
C PHE A 92 13.90 0.29 -5.39
N ASN A 93 15.12 0.42 -4.85
CA ASN A 93 15.62 -0.28 -3.69
C ASN A 93 16.16 0.73 -2.69
N ALA A 94 15.79 0.58 -1.43
CA ALA A 94 16.32 1.38 -0.33
C ALA A 94 16.98 0.44 0.69
N PRO A 95 18.14 0.81 1.27
CA PRO A 95 18.82 0.00 2.26
C PRO A 95 18.18 0.05 3.65
N ALA A 96 17.35 1.05 3.90
CA ALA A 96 16.71 1.34 5.19
C ALA A 96 15.38 2.07 4.98
N PRO A 97 14.50 2.11 6.00
CA PRO A 97 13.34 3.02 6.02
C PRO A 97 13.78 4.47 5.87
N ALA A 98 12.89 5.32 5.32
CA ALA A 98 13.10 6.76 5.12
C ALA A 98 14.39 7.12 4.31
N ARG A 99 14.77 6.28 3.33
CA ARG A 99 15.84 6.62 2.36
C ARG A 99 15.30 6.93 0.97
N LEU A 100 14.17 6.37 0.63
CA LEU A 100 13.50 6.63 -0.65
C LEU A 100 11.99 6.53 -0.47
N TRP A 101 11.30 7.62 -0.75
CA TRP A 101 9.85 7.65 -0.88
C TRP A 101 9.44 7.79 -2.33
N VAL A 102 8.34 7.15 -2.67
CA VAL A 102 7.67 7.35 -3.96
C VAL A 102 6.28 7.90 -3.72
N ALA A 103 5.86 8.85 -4.56
CA ALA A 103 4.54 9.47 -4.47
C ALA A 103 3.82 9.46 -5.81
N ASP A 104 2.51 9.31 -5.74
CA ASP A 104 1.62 9.39 -6.90
C ASP A 104 0.20 9.78 -6.47
N ILE A 105 -0.56 10.35 -7.40
CA ILE A 105 -1.94 10.76 -7.22
C ILE A 105 -2.84 9.87 -8.06
N THR A 106 -3.94 9.45 -7.46
CA THR A 106 -5.00 8.75 -8.18
C THR A 106 -6.34 9.43 -7.97
N TYR A 107 -7.35 9.05 -8.73
CA TYR A 107 -8.69 9.59 -8.57
C TYR A 107 -9.73 8.50 -8.32
N VAL A 108 -10.77 8.87 -7.60
CA VAL A 108 -11.94 8.07 -7.27
C VAL A 108 -13.18 8.78 -7.79
N ARG A 109 -14.04 8.07 -8.48
CA ARG A 109 -15.32 8.62 -8.90
C ARG A 109 -16.36 8.41 -7.80
N THR A 110 -16.97 9.50 -7.34
CA THR A 110 -18.11 9.48 -6.42
C THR A 110 -19.38 9.96 -7.14
N ARG A 111 -20.53 9.86 -6.50
CA ARG A 111 -21.78 10.42 -7.02
C ARG A 111 -21.76 11.95 -7.09
N LYS A 112 -20.92 12.60 -6.26
CA LYS A 112 -20.78 14.07 -6.20
C LYS A 112 -19.61 14.61 -7.02
N GLY A 113 -18.92 13.77 -7.82
CA GLY A 113 -17.79 14.18 -8.63
C GLY A 113 -16.54 13.32 -8.39
N PHE A 114 -15.37 13.85 -8.73
CA PHE A 114 -14.11 13.18 -8.52
C PHE A 114 -13.48 13.58 -7.19
N VAL A 115 -12.88 12.61 -6.54
CA VAL A 115 -12.01 12.77 -5.38
C VAL A 115 -10.63 12.30 -5.79
N TYR A 116 -9.62 13.02 -5.37
CA TYR A 116 -8.22 12.71 -5.63
C TYR A 116 -7.58 12.20 -4.35
N THR A 117 -6.74 11.18 -4.47
CA THR A 117 -6.00 10.60 -3.36
C THR A 117 -4.52 10.63 -3.69
N ALA A 118 -3.71 11.23 -2.82
CA ALA A 118 -2.26 11.16 -2.89
C ALA A 118 -1.73 10.16 -1.87
N PHE A 119 -0.74 9.37 -2.27
CA PHE A 119 0.00 8.47 -1.38
C PHE A 119 1.48 8.79 -1.44
N VAL A 120 2.13 8.73 -0.28
CA VAL A 120 3.59 8.69 -0.14
C VAL A 120 3.94 7.33 0.47
N THR A 121 4.79 6.58 -0.21
CA THR A 121 5.12 5.20 0.16
C THR A 121 6.63 5.04 0.34
N ASP A 122 7.04 4.48 1.45
CA ASP A 122 8.42 4.10 1.70
C ASP A 122 8.82 2.89 0.84
N VAL A 123 9.95 3.00 0.14
CA VAL A 123 10.39 1.96 -0.81
C VAL A 123 10.94 0.75 -0.09
N PHE A 124 11.54 0.89 1.09
CA PHE A 124 12.08 -0.23 1.86
C PHE A 124 10.97 -1.11 2.43
N SER A 125 10.13 -0.53 3.26
CA SER A 125 9.08 -1.24 4.01
C SER A 125 7.78 -1.43 3.22
N ARG A 126 7.57 -0.70 2.13
CA ARG A 126 6.29 -0.61 1.41
C ARG A 126 5.18 0.05 2.23
N ARG A 127 5.52 0.66 3.35
CA ARG A 127 4.60 1.39 4.21
C ARG A 127 4.08 2.64 3.51
N ILE A 128 2.78 2.87 3.57
CA ILE A 128 2.21 4.17 3.22
C ILE A 128 2.47 5.08 4.41
N VAL A 129 3.41 6.01 4.25
CA VAL A 129 3.87 6.91 5.32
C VAL A 129 3.09 8.23 5.35
N GLY A 130 2.42 8.56 4.25
CA GLY A 130 1.53 9.70 4.16
C GLY A 130 0.48 9.53 3.09
N TRP A 131 -0.71 10.11 3.32
CA TRP A 131 -1.80 10.12 2.38
C TRP A 131 -2.73 11.30 2.63
N ALA A 132 -3.44 11.71 1.60
CA ALA A 132 -4.46 12.76 1.70
C ALA A 132 -5.54 12.54 0.65
N LEU A 133 -6.74 13.05 0.96
CA LEU A 133 -7.86 13.12 0.00
C LEU A 133 -8.32 14.56 -0.17
N SER A 134 -8.75 14.89 -1.40
CA SER A 134 -9.36 16.19 -1.70
C SER A 134 -10.29 16.06 -2.92
N ASP A 135 -11.29 16.90 -3.00
CA ASP A 135 -12.09 17.14 -4.21
C ASP A 135 -11.36 18.04 -5.22
N SER A 136 -10.16 18.52 -4.86
CA SER A 136 -9.31 19.39 -5.65
C SER A 136 -7.90 18.79 -5.81
N MET A 137 -7.32 18.98 -6.99
CA MET A 137 -5.92 18.63 -7.28
C MET A 137 -4.93 19.75 -6.90
N ARG A 138 -5.34 20.76 -6.17
CA ARG A 138 -4.43 21.84 -5.74
C ARG A 138 -3.33 21.27 -4.86
N THR A 139 -2.10 21.76 -5.05
CA THR A 139 -0.92 21.25 -4.34
C THR A 139 -1.07 21.31 -2.84
N GLU A 140 -1.57 22.44 -2.32
CA GLU A 140 -1.72 22.66 -0.88
C GLU A 140 -2.78 21.76 -0.25
N ALA A 141 -3.81 21.39 -1.03
CA ALA A 141 -4.93 20.60 -0.53
C ALA A 141 -4.73 19.09 -0.64
N LEU A 142 -3.73 18.61 -1.37
CA LEU A 142 -3.60 17.18 -1.64
C LEU A 142 -2.16 16.66 -1.46
N PRO A 143 -1.21 16.82 -2.40
CA PRO A 143 0.11 16.18 -2.24
C PRO A 143 0.93 16.78 -1.10
N LEU A 144 0.76 18.08 -0.80
CA LEU A 144 1.45 18.70 0.32
C LEU A 144 0.95 18.17 1.67
N GLN A 145 -0.34 17.89 1.83
CA GLN A 145 -0.86 17.28 3.05
C GLN A 145 -0.34 15.85 3.23
N ALA A 146 -0.30 15.05 2.16
CA ALA A 146 0.30 13.71 2.19
C ALA A 146 1.79 13.77 2.55
N LEU A 147 2.54 14.72 1.98
CA LEU A 147 3.95 14.93 2.32
C LEU A 147 4.13 15.35 3.79
N ASN A 148 3.35 16.29 4.30
CA ASN A 148 3.43 16.73 5.69
C ASN A 148 3.16 15.57 6.66
N GLN A 149 2.18 14.72 6.37
CA GLN A 149 1.91 13.52 7.16
C GLN A 149 3.11 12.55 7.12
N ALA A 150 3.71 12.34 5.94
CA ALA A 150 4.89 11.50 5.80
C ALA A 150 6.08 12.03 6.60
N ILE A 151 6.34 13.34 6.55
CA ILE A 151 7.40 14.01 7.31
C ILE A 151 7.19 13.84 8.83
N VAL A 152 5.96 14.05 9.31
CA VAL A 152 5.63 13.87 10.75
C VAL A 152 5.82 12.43 11.19
N SER A 153 5.55 11.46 10.31
CA SER A 153 5.74 10.04 10.62
C SER A 153 7.19 9.56 10.56
N ALA A 154 8.07 10.32 9.89
CA ALA A 154 9.48 9.97 9.75
C ALA A 154 10.26 10.27 11.03
N LYS A 155 11.15 9.35 11.42
CA LYS A 155 12.11 9.59 12.53
C LYS A 155 13.23 10.54 12.09
N GLU A 156 13.66 10.44 10.82
CA GLU A 156 14.73 11.20 10.21
C GLU A 156 14.45 11.36 8.71
N THR A 157 14.74 12.54 8.18
CA THR A 157 14.59 12.86 6.74
C THR A 157 15.89 13.20 6.03
N THR A 158 17.00 13.30 6.76
CA THR A 158 18.32 13.63 6.20
C THR A 158 18.77 12.57 5.18
N GLY A 159 19.03 13.03 3.95
CA GLY A 159 19.44 12.15 2.85
C GLY A 159 18.29 11.33 2.23
N LEU A 160 17.06 11.60 2.63
CA LEU A 160 15.86 11.02 2.02
C LEU A 160 15.67 11.57 0.60
N ILE A 161 15.36 10.69 -0.33
CA ILE A 161 14.96 11.05 -1.69
C ILE A 161 13.44 10.88 -1.80
N HIS A 162 12.77 11.92 -2.27
CA HIS A 162 11.34 11.88 -2.62
C HIS A 162 11.20 11.85 -4.14
N HIS A 163 10.75 10.73 -4.68
CA HIS A 163 10.57 10.52 -6.11
C HIS A 163 9.08 10.55 -6.49
N SER A 164 8.74 11.34 -7.50
CA SER A 164 7.38 11.43 -8.03
C SER A 164 7.40 11.50 -9.55
N ASP A 165 6.23 11.38 -10.17
CA ASP A 165 6.07 11.67 -11.59
C ASP A 165 6.24 13.18 -11.91
N HIS A 166 6.14 13.51 -13.19
CA HIS A 166 6.18 14.90 -13.69
C HIS A 166 4.87 15.68 -13.47
N GLY A 167 4.00 15.26 -12.56
CA GLY A 167 2.75 15.95 -12.28
C GLY A 167 2.98 17.39 -11.85
N SER A 168 2.16 18.32 -12.38
CA SER A 168 2.27 19.76 -12.07
C SER A 168 2.20 20.08 -10.58
N GLN A 169 1.57 19.22 -9.79
CA GLN A 169 1.45 19.34 -8.35
C GLN A 169 2.80 19.15 -7.64
N TYR A 170 3.64 18.26 -8.13
CA TYR A 170 4.95 17.93 -7.56
C TYR A 170 6.06 18.91 -7.98
N VAL A 171 5.85 19.68 -9.06
CA VAL A 171 6.80 20.74 -9.50
C VAL A 171 6.47 22.11 -8.91
N SER A 172 5.41 22.24 -8.11
CA SER A 172 5.05 23.51 -7.49
C SER A 172 6.13 24.01 -6.53
N ILE A 173 6.29 25.32 -6.45
CA ILE A 173 7.27 25.96 -5.57
C ILE A 173 7.05 25.55 -4.13
N VAL A 174 5.82 25.66 -3.63
CA VAL A 174 5.46 25.33 -2.24
C VAL A 174 5.80 23.88 -1.88
N TYR A 175 5.62 22.94 -2.81
CA TYR A 175 5.95 21.54 -2.58
C TYR A 175 7.48 21.33 -2.46
N ASN A 176 8.23 21.94 -3.37
CA ASN A 176 9.70 21.82 -3.37
C ASN A 176 10.37 22.59 -2.21
N GLU A 177 9.81 23.73 -1.80
CA GLU A 177 10.24 24.44 -0.59
C GLU A 177 10.04 23.56 0.66
N ARG A 178 8.92 22.84 0.77
CA ARG A 178 8.69 21.92 1.88
C ARG A 178 9.68 20.76 1.89
N LEU A 179 10.02 20.18 0.74
CA LEU A 179 11.06 19.15 0.65
C LEU A 179 12.43 19.70 1.11
N ALA A 180 12.80 20.90 0.63
CA ALA A 180 14.06 21.55 0.99
C ALA A 180 14.14 21.88 2.47
N GLU A 181 13.07 22.37 3.08
CA GLU A 181 12.98 22.68 4.51
C GLU A 181 13.36 21.48 5.40
N TYR A 182 13.03 20.27 4.96
CA TYR A 182 13.31 19.03 5.68
C TYR A 182 14.51 18.24 5.13
N GLY A 183 15.34 18.87 4.30
CA GLY A 183 16.53 18.24 3.73
C GLY A 183 16.24 17.07 2.80
N ILE A 184 15.02 16.99 2.23
CA ILE A 184 14.60 15.91 1.35
C ILE A 184 14.95 16.26 -0.10
N ALA A 185 15.68 15.38 -0.78
CA ALA A 185 16.04 15.58 -2.17
C ALA A 185 14.85 15.25 -3.10
N ALA A 186 14.45 16.21 -3.93
CA ALA A 186 13.44 15.99 -4.94
C ALA A 186 14.00 15.22 -6.15
N SER A 187 13.29 14.18 -6.60
CA SER A 187 13.64 13.38 -7.75
C SER A 187 12.43 13.16 -8.66
N THR A 188 12.67 13.00 -9.95
CA THR A 188 11.63 12.67 -10.92
C THR A 188 12.16 11.69 -11.95
N GLY A 189 11.29 10.85 -12.52
CA GLY A 189 11.63 9.93 -13.60
C GLY A 189 11.82 10.64 -14.94
N THR A 190 12.22 9.89 -15.95
CA THR A 190 12.33 10.39 -17.31
C THR A 190 10.96 10.57 -17.98
N VAL A 191 10.80 11.59 -18.81
CA VAL A 191 9.52 11.88 -19.46
C VAL A 191 9.10 10.73 -20.37
N GLY A 192 7.98 10.09 -20.02
CA GLY A 192 7.33 9.07 -20.87
C GLY A 192 7.68 7.63 -20.56
N ASP A 193 8.42 7.35 -19.49
CA ASP A 193 8.71 5.98 -19.05
C ASP A 193 7.82 5.58 -17.87
N SER A 194 6.90 4.63 -18.13
CA SER A 194 5.98 4.11 -17.11
C SER A 194 6.64 3.20 -16.07
N TYR A 195 7.92 2.85 -16.23
CA TYR A 195 8.66 2.06 -15.23
C TYR A 195 9.22 2.90 -14.09
N ASP A 196 9.33 4.21 -14.30
CA ASP A 196 9.99 5.12 -13.37
C ASP A 196 9.20 5.38 -12.07
N ASN A 197 7.93 4.97 -11.97
CA ASN A 197 7.12 5.05 -10.74
C ASN A 197 6.29 3.79 -10.47
N ALA A 198 6.78 2.64 -10.93
CA ALA A 198 6.06 1.36 -10.87
C ALA A 198 5.60 0.94 -9.46
N LEU A 199 6.30 1.35 -8.40
CA LEU A 199 5.89 1.07 -7.02
C LEU A 199 4.66 1.90 -6.62
N ALA A 200 4.68 3.21 -6.87
CA ALA A 200 3.55 4.08 -6.56
C ALA A 200 2.31 3.70 -7.38
N GLU A 201 2.50 3.37 -8.68
CA GLU A 201 1.43 2.82 -9.52
C GLU A 201 0.87 1.51 -8.97
N ASN A 202 1.71 0.66 -8.37
CA ASN A 202 1.27 -0.59 -7.73
C ASN A 202 0.40 -0.32 -6.50
N VAL A 203 0.74 0.68 -5.68
CA VAL A 203 -0.08 1.11 -4.54
C VAL A 203 -1.43 1.61 -5.03
N ASN A 204 -1.45 2.53 -6.00
CA ASN A 204 -2.67 3.05 -6.61
C ASN A 204 -3.53 1.96 -7.25
N GLY A 205 -2.90 1.01 -7.95
CA GLY A 205 -3.58 -0.15 -8.55
C GLY A 205 -4.20 -1.07 -7.50
N SER A 206 -3.50 -1.31 -6.38
CA SER A 206 -4.01 -2.08 -5.26
C SER A 206 -5.17 -1.36 -4.58
N TYR A 207 -5.03 -0.07 -4.27
CA TYR A 207 -6.08 0.77 -3.72
C TYR A 207 -7.38 0.70 -4.55
N LYS A 208 -7.25 0.90 -5.86
CA LYS A 208 -8.40 0.80 -6.76
C LYS A 208 -9.04 -0.58 -6.77
N ASN A 209 -8.25 -1.66 -6.85
CA ASN A 209 -8.77 -3.01 -6.97
C ASN A 209 -9.27 -3.59 -5.64
N GLU A 210 -8.61 -3.26 -4.55
CA GLU A 210 -8.87 -3.85 -3.23
C GLU A 210 -9.96 -3.09 -2.48
N LEU A 211 -10.10 -1.78 -2.72
CA LEU A 211 -11.09 -0.92 -2.07
C LEU A 211 -12.07 -0.26 -3.05
N ILE A 212 -11.58 0.57 -3.97
CA ILE A 212 -12.41 1.56 -4.67
C ILE A 212 -13.41 0.91 -5.63
N HIS A 213 -12.99 -0.07 -6.43
CA HIS A 213 -13.85 -0.74 -7.40
C HIS A 213 -14.79 -1.80 -6.79
N ARG A 214 -14.90 -1.81 -5.45
CA ARG A 214 -15.71 -2.79 -4.71
C ARG A 214 -17.14 -2.32 -4.46
N ARG A 215 -17.36 -1.01 -4.42
CA ARG A 215 -18.67 -0.38 -4.19
C ARG A 215 -18.76 1.00 -4.85
N SER A 216 -19.94 1.58 -4.86
CA SER A 216 -20.16 2.99 -5.21
C SER A 216 -19.89 3.87 -4.00
N TRP A 217 -19.47 5.11 -4.25
CA TRP A 217 -19.10 6.09 -3.24
C TRP A 217 -20.04 7.29 -3.33
N ASP A 218 -20.58 7.74 -2.21
CA ASP A 218 -21.53 8.84 -2.20
C ASP A 218 -20.84 10.20 -2.04
N SER A 219 -19.78 10.26 -1.21
CA SER A 219 -19.12 11.52 -0.85
C SER A 219 -17.61 11.35 -0.67
N VAL A 220 -16.91 12.47 -0.49
CA VAL A 220 -15.49 12.53 -0.11
C VAL A 220 -15.26 11.82 1.23
N VAL A 221 -16.12 12.09 2.22
CA VAL A 221 -16.01 11.54 3.58
C VAL A 221 -16.10 10.02 3.58
N ASP A 222 -16.98 9.43 2.75
CA ASP A 222 -17.08 7.96 2.66
C ASP A 222 -15.81 7.34 2.11
N VAL A 223 -15.18 8.00 1.13
CA VAL A 223 -13.90 7.55 0.58
C VAL A 223 -12.79 7.73 1.61
N GLU A 224 -12.79 8.83 2.36
CA GLU A 224 -11.77 9.15 3.36
C GLU A 224 -11.74 8.13 4.49
N ILE A 225 -12.89 7.83 5.10
CA ILE A 225 -13.01 6.82 6.16
C ILE A 225 -12.52 5.46 5.66
N ALA A 226 -13.00 5.02 4.50
CA ALA A 226 -12.60 3.74 3.94
C ALA A 226 -11.12 3.70 3.53
N THR A 227 -10.55 4.83 3.10
CA THR A 227 -9.12 4.94 2.78
C THR A 227 -8.27 4.83 4.04
N PHE A 228 -8.69 5.48 5.14
CA PHE A 228 -8.04 5.35 6.44
C PHE A 228 -7.97 3.87 6.90
N GLU A 229 -9.10 3.16 6.85
CA GLU A 229 -9.16 1.74 7.20
C GLU A 229 -8.27 0.89 6.28
N TRP A 230 -8.28 1.17 4.96
CA TRP A 230 -7.46 0.44 4.00
C TRP A 230 -5.97 0.70 4.17
N VAL A 231 -5.54 1.95 4.45
CA VAL A 231 -4.14 2.28 4.71
C VAL A 231 -3.65 1.61 5.99
N ASN A 232 -4.46 1.61 7.04
CA ASN A 232 -4.13 0.91 8.27
C ASN A 232 -3.97 -0.60 8.03
N TRP A 233 -4.92 -1.22 7.34
CA TRP A 233 -4.83 -2.62 6.96
C TRP A 233 -3.62 -2.90 6.04
N TRP A 234 -3.34 -2.02 5.08
CA TRP A 234 -2.18 -2.13 4.19
C TRP A 234 -0.87 -2.20 4.97
N ASN A 235 -0.72 -1.34 5.98
CA ASN A 235 0.50 -1.20 6.75
C ASN A 235 0.66 -2.29 7.81
N GLU A 236 -0.41 -2.65 8.51
CA GLU A 236 -0.33 -3.45 9.75
C GLU A 236 -0.77 -4.92 9.55
N VAL A 237 -1.62 -5.21 8.57
CA VAL A 237 -2.26 -6.54 8.44
C VAL A 237 -1.98 -7.20 7.11
N ARG A 238 -2.00 -6.44 6.02
CA ARG A 238 -1.88 -6.97 4.66
C ARG A 238 -0.53 -7.62 4.42
N LEU A 239 -0.54 -8.89 4.01
CA LEU A 239 0.67 -9.60 3.61
C LEU A 239 1.14 -9.15 2.22
N HIS A 240 2.44 -8.82 2.11
CA HIS A 240 3.06 -8.37 0.86
C HIS A 240 4.00 -9.43 0.30
N GLN A 241 3.76 -9.89 -0.92
CA GLN A 241 4.61 -10.89 -1.56
C GLN A 241 6.05 -10.39 -1.72
N SER A 242 6.24 -9.10 -2.05
CA SER A 242 7.57 -8.47 -2.17
C SER A 242 8.33 -8.39 -0.86
N LEU A 243 7.65 -8.54 0.28
CA LEU A 243 8.22 -8.57 1.62
C LEU A 243 8.28 -9.98 2.21
N GLY A 244 8.22 -11.02 1.37
CA GLY A 244 8.20 -12.40 1.85
C GLY A 244 6.94 -12.77 2.64
N TYR A 245 5.79 -12.16 2.31
CA TYR A 245 4.51 -12.33 3.02
C TYR A 245 4.54 -11.81 4.46
N ARG A 246 5.30 -10.74 4.70
CA ARG A 246 5.25 -9.93 5.91
C ARG A 246 4.44 -8.66 5.66
N THR A 247 4.06 -7.97 6.74
CA THR A 247 3.47 -6.63 6.67
C THR A 247 4.56 -5.56 6.57
N PRO A 248 4.26 -4.34 6.09
CA PRO A 248 5.16 -3.20 6.17
C PRO A 248 5.65 -2.91 7.58
N ALA A 249 4.75 -2.96 8.57
CA ALA A 249 5.08 -2.70 9.96
C ALA A 249 6.08 -3.73 10.52
N GLU A 250 5.91 -5.03 10.21
CA GLU A 250 6.85 -6.07 10.63
C GLU A 250 8.26 -5.86 10.05
N VAL A 251 8.35 -5.50 8.77
CA VAL A 251 9.63 -5.26 8.11
C VAL A 251 10.35 -4.06 8.70
N GLU A 252 9.61 -3.01 9.03
CA GLU A 252 10.17 -1.79 9.64
C GLU A 252 10.60 -2.06 11.09
N SER A 253 9.78 -2.76 11.88
CA SER A 253 10.12 -3.15 13.26
C SER A 253 11.38 -4.02 13.31
N GLU A 254 11.45 -5.07 12.47
CA GLU A 254 12.62 -5.94 12.38
C GLU A 254 13.89 -5.17 12.02
N PHE A 255 13.78 -4.17 11.10
CA PHE A 255 14.93 -3.34 10.77
C PHE A 255 15.45 -2.56 11.98
N TRP A 256 14.57 -1.89 12.74
CA TRP A 256 14.97 -1.10 13.90
C TRP A 256 15.46 -1.98 15.06
N GLU A 257 14.89 -3.13 15.26
CA GLU A 257 15.37 -4.10 16.26
C GLU A 257 16.79 -4.60 15.95
N THR A 258 17.11 -4.81 14.66
CA THR A 258 18.43 -5.28 14.24
C THR A 258 19.46 -4.17 14.09
N ASN A 259 19.03 -2.89 14.01
CA ASN A 259 19.88 -1.74 13.83
C ASN A 259 19.67 -0.63 14.90
N PRO A 260 19.72 -0.95 16.20
CA PRO A 260 19.40 0.00 17.27
C PRO A 260 20.35 1.21 17.33
N ALA A 261 21.58 1.09 16.85
CA ALA A 261 22.53 2.20 16.79
C ALA A 261 22.12 3.27 15.78
N GLN A 262 21.49 2.88 14.66
CA GLN A 262 20.95 3.83 13.69
C GLN A 262 19.72 4.55 14.25
N GLU A 263 18.86 3.86 14.96
CA GLU A 263 17.69 4.47 15.62
C GLU A 263 18.12 5.55 16.63
N ILE A 264 19.15 5.29 17.45
CA ILE A 264 19.68 6.24 18.44
C ILE A 264 20.33 7.45 17.75
N MET A 265 21.05 7.26 16.65
CA MET A 265 21.63 8.35 15.88
C MET A 265 20.57 9.25 15.25
N GLU A 266 19.50 8.67 14.71
CA GLU A 266 18.40 9.40 14.09
C GLU A 266 17.57 10.18 15.12
N ILE A 267 17.36 9.64 16.33
CA ILE A 267 16.68 10.37 17.42
C ILE A 267 17.53 11.56 17.89
N LYS A 268 18.87 11.43 17.96
CA LYS A 268 19.76 12.52 18.39
C LYS A 268 19.92 13.61 17.34
N ALA A 269 19.77 13.31 16.06
CA ALA A 269 19.82 14.30 15.00
C ALA A 269 18.58 15.22 14.98
N ASN A 270 17.46 14.77 15.57
CA ASN A 270 16.18 15.48 15.65
C ASN A 270 15.95 16.22 17.00
N ALA A 271 16.87 16.12 17.95
CA ALA A 271 16.82 16.79 19.25
C ALA A 271 17.70 18.04 19.27
#